data_9e9412ad1bc2933330e0e40523c055d4
#
_entry.id   9e9412ad1bc2933330e0e40523c055d4
#
_cell.length_a   1.000
_cell.length_b   1.000
_cell.length_c   1.000
_cell.angle_alpha   90.00
_cell.angle_beta   90.00
_cell.angle_gamma   90.00
#
_symmetry.space_group_name_H-M   'P 1'
#
loop_
_entity.id
_entity.type
_entity.pdbx_description
1 polymer ?
#
loop_
_entity_poly.entity_id
_entity_poly.type
_entity_poly.pdbx_seq_one_letter_code
_entity_poly.pdbx_strand_id
1 'polypeptide(L)'
;MLIGSGNPEEGELRPQLLDRFGMSVEVRTVRDPELRVQVVDQRTSFDNDPDSFNNAVQATQDVLQARVVEAQNRLGQVVIDDDLRIRISAVCGELDVDGLRGDIVTNRAARALAAFERRQEVTEDDVARVVACCLRHRLRKDPLEQIDSGDRVVKVFCKVFDRPESTDRREFELALAA
;
A
#
# COMPACT_ATOMS: atom_id res chain seq x y z
N MET A 1 2.82 -15.98 6.23
CA MET A 1 2.71 -14.81 5.33
C MET A 1 3.58 -15.09 4.10
N LEU A 2 3.12 -14.79 2.89
CA LEU A 2 3.87 -14.93 1.66
C LEU A 2 4.22 -13.53 1.14
N ILE A 3 5.50 -13.28 0.90
CA ILE A 3 6.01 -12.06 0.28
C ILE A 3 6.73 -12.47 -0.99
N GLY A 4 6.39 -11.85 -2.11
CA GLY A 4 7.02 -12.09 -3.41
C GLY A 4 7.56 -10.78 -3.98
N SER A 5 8.68 -10.86 -4.66
CA SER A 5 9.21 -9.78 -5.50
C SER A 5 9.40 -10.29 -6.92
N GLY A 6 9.24 -9.42 -7.89
CA GLY A 6 9.41 -9.75 -9.29
C GLY A 6 9.78 -8.50 -10.09
N ASN A 7 10.48 -8.71 -11.20
CA ASN A 7 10.76 -7.66 -12.16
C ASN A 7 9.73 -7.75 -13.31
N PRO A 8 8.92 -6.69 -13.57
CA PRO A 8 7.97 -6.69 -14.68
C PRO A 8 8.60 -6.94 -16.06
N GLU A 9 9.89 -6.62 -16.23
CA GLU A 9 10.63 -6.86 -17.47
C GLU A 9 10.89 -8.36 -17.75
N GLU A 10 10.86 -9.20 -16.71
CA GLU A 10 11.06 -10.65 -16.83
C GLU A 10 9.77 -11.40 -17.18
N GLY A 11 8.65 -10.68 -17.24
CA GLY A 11 7.32 -11.19 -17.56
C GLY A 11 6.28 -10.92 -16.49
N GLU A 12 5.02 -11.02 -16.90
CA GLU A 12 3.90 -10.79 -16.00
C GLU A 12 3.49 -12.07 -15.27
N LEU A 13 3.20 -11.92 -13.97
CA LEU A 13 2.59 -13.00 -13.21
C LEU A 13 1.17 -13.28 -13.74
N ARG A 14 0.79 -14.55 -13.73
CA ARG A 14 -0.57 -14.95 -14.13
C ARG A 14 -1.60 -14.23 -13.25
N PRO A 15 -2.69 -13.69 -13.84
CA PRO A 15 -3.73 -12.96 -13.09
C PRO A 15 -4.29 -13.74 -11.89
N GLN A 16 -4.47 -15.07 -12.05
CA GLN A 16 -4.98 -15.91 -10.95
C GLN A 16 -4.01 -16.01 -9.76
N LEU A 17 -2.69 -15.81 -9.99
CA LEU A 17 -1.71 -15.77 -8.92
C LEU A 17 -1.70 -14.38 -8.28
N LEU A 18 -1.69 -13.31 -9.09
CA LEU A 18 -1.76 -11.94 -8.60
C LEU A 18 -2.98 -11.70 -7.71
N ASP A 19 -4.15 -12.18 -8.11
CA ASP A 19 -5.37 -12.03 -7.31
C ASP A 19 -5.26 -12.70 -5.93
N ARG A 20 -4.39 -13.66 -5.74
CA ARG A 20 -4.18 -14.30 -4.42
C ARG A 20 -3.33 -13.47 -3.45
N PHE A 21 -2.56 -12.52 -3.94
CA PHE A 21 -1.87 -11.56 -3.08
C PHE A 21 -2.85 -10.53 -2.53
N GLY A 22 -2.74 -10.21 -1.26
CA GLY A 22 -3.57 -9.19 -0.63
C GLY A 22 -3.24 -7.80 -1.14
N MET A 23 -1.96 -7.47 -1.21
CA MET A 23 -1.46 -6.15 -1.58
C MET A 23 -0.36 -6.27 -2.63
N SER A 24 -0.25 -5.25 -3.49
CA SER A 24 0.81 -5.11 -4.47
C SER A 24 1.35 -3.69 -4.46
N VAL A 25 2.67 -3.57 -4.42
CA VAL A 25 3.39 -2.29 -4.43
C VAL A 25 4.34 -2.29 -5.60
N GLU A 26 4.39 -1.18 -6.30
CA GLU A 26 5.35 -0.94 -7.37
C GLU A 26 6.51 -0.12 -6.82
N VAL A 27 7.68 -0.74 -6.78
CA VAL A 27 8.91 -0.06 -6.34
C VAL A 27 9.58 0.55 -7.56
N ARG A 28 9.63 1.87 -7.61
CA ARG A 28 10.29 2.61 -8.70
C ARG A 28 11.66 3.11 -8.25
N THR A 29 12.56 3.28 -9.20
CA THR A 29 13.88 3.86 -8.95
C THR A 29 13.74 5.28 -8.40
N VAL A 30 14.44 5.55 -7.29
CA VAL A 30 14.56 6.89 -6.72
C VAL A 30 15.20 7.83 -7.73
N ARG A 31 14.57 8.98 -8.00
CA ARG A 31 15.07 9.98 -8.96
C ARG A 31 15.83 11.11 -8.30
N ASP A 32 15.55 11.38 -7.03
CA ASP A 32 16.21 12.41 -6.25
C ASP A 32 17.71 12.07 -6.09
N PRO A 33 18.64 12.97 -6.49
CA PRO A 33 20.07 12.68 -6.44
C PRO A 33 20.61 12.47 -5.03
N GLU A 34 20.10 13.20 -4.04
CA GLU A 34 20.56 13.08 -2.64
C GLU A 34 20.15 11.75 -2.03
N LEU A 35 18.90 11.33 -2.27
CA LEU A 35 18.42 10.02 -1.84
C LEU A 35 19.17 8.89 -2.56
N ARG A 36 19.53 9.07 -3.84
CA ARG A 36 20.35 8.08 -4.56
C ARG A 36 21.72 7.90 -3.94
N VAL A 37 22.38 9.00 -3.56
CA VAL A 37 23.68 8.97 -2.85
C VAL A 37 23.52 8.21 -1.53
N GLN A 38 22.51 8.53 -0.73
CA GLN A 38 22.24 7.82 0.54
C GLN A 38 22.07 6.30 0.33
N VAL A 39 21.35 5.87 -0.71
CA VAL A 39 21.18 4.44 -1.02
C VAL A 39 22.53 3.79 -1.36
N VAL A 40 23.37 4.47 -2.15
CA VAL A 40 24.70 3.98 -2.51
C VAL A 40 25.61 3.88 -1.28
N ASP A 41 25.61 4.91 -0.43
CA ASP A 41 26.42 4.94 0.79
C ASP A 41 26.01 3.84 1.77
N GLN A 42 24.71 3.63 1.97
CA GLN A 42 24.19 2.55 2.82
C GLN A 42 24.59 1.17 2.26
N ARG A 43 24.48 0.99 0.93
CA ARG A 43 24.89 -0.26 0.29
C ARG A 43 26.39 -0.50 0.43
N THR A 44 27.21 0.52 0.21
CA THR A 44 28.66 0.44 0.36
C THR A 44 29.06 0.12 1.80
N SER A 45 28.41 0.75 2.77
CA SER A 45 28.65 0.49 4.19
C SER A 45 28.32 -0.96 4.56
N PHE A 46 27.18 -1.48 4.06
CA PHE A 46 26.81 -2.88 4.26
C PHE A 46 27.80 -3.85 3.61
N ASP A 47 28.23 -3.58 2.37
CA ASP A 47 29.19 -4.45 1.65
C ASP A 47 30.56 -4.49 2.33
N ASN A 48 31.00 -3.39 2.96
CA ASN A 48 32.28 -3.31 3.66
C ASN A 48 32.25 -4.02 5.02
N ASP A 49 31.18 -3.85 5.81
CA ASP A 49 31.02 -4.47 7.13
C ASP A 49 29.55 -4.69 7.46
N PRO A 50 28.97 -5.85 7.06
CA PRO A 50 27.58 -6.17 7.32
C PRO A 50 27.21 -6.19 8.80
N ASP A 51 28.12 -6.64 9.67
CA ASP A 51 27.85 -6.79 11.09
C ASP A 51 27.75 -5.42 11.77
N SER A 52 28.71 -4.53 11.52
CA SER A 52 28.66 -3.14 12.00
C SER A 52 27.43 -2.41 11.47
N PHE A 53 27.08 -2.57 10.20
CA PHE A 53 25.89 -1.95 9.62
C PHE A 53 24.61 -2.44 10.32
N ASN A 54 24.47 -3.75 10.48
CA ASN A 54 23.31 -4.34 11.15
C ASN A 54 23.19 -3.86 12.60
N ASN A 55 24.31 -3.81 13.33
CA ASN A 55 24.32 -3.29 14.71
C ASN A 55 23.91 -1.81 14.78
N ALA A 56 24.33 -0.99 13.83
CA ALA A 56 23.98 0.43 13.78
C ALA A 56 22.48 0.68 13.58
N VAL A 57 21.80 -0.18 12.81
CA VAL A 57 20.35 -0.05 12.54
C VAL A 57 19.46 -0.82 13.51
N GLN A 58 20.05 -1.68 14.37
CA GLN A 58 19.30 -2.60 15.24
C GLN A 58 18.27 -1.88 16.12
N ALA A 59 18.66 -0.76 16.76
CA ALA A 59 17.74 -0.02 17.62
C ALA A 59 16.50 0.49 16.88
N THR A 60 16.65 0.91 15.61
CA THR A 60 15.52 1.34 14.76
C THR A 60 14.63 0.15 14.39
N GLN A 61 15.23 -1.00 14.10
CA GLN A 61 14.50 -2.23 13.82
C GLN A 61 13.69 -2.69 15.02
N ASP A 62 14.27 -2.64 16.23
CA ASP A 62 13.60 -3.03 17.47
C ASP A 62 12.37 -2.15 17.75
N VAL A 63 12.49 -0.84 17.53
CA VAL A 63 11.36 0.10 17.65
C VAL A 63 10.25 -0.23 16.66
N LEU A 64 10.60 -0.49 15.39
CA LEU A 64 9.62 -0.87 14.37
C LEU A 64 8.95 -2.20 14.70
N GLN A 65 9.72 -3.20 15.12
CA GLN A 65 9.20 -4.51 15.53
C GLN A 65 8.23 -4.37 16.70
N ALA A 66 8.59 -3.59 17.73
CA ALA A 66 7.71 -3.35 18.88
C ALA A 66 6.38 -2.69 18.43
N ARG A 67 6.43 -1.71 17.52
CA ARG A 67 5.21 -1.10 16.95
C ARG A 67 4.33 -2.11 16.20
N VAL A 68 4.93 -3.01 15.43
CA VAL A 68 4.17 -4.07 14.71
C VAL A 68 3.50 -5.03 15.71
N VAL A 69 4.22 -5.47 16.75
CA VAL A 69 3.65 -6.34 17.79
C VAL A 69 2.52 -5.64 18.54
N GLU A 70 2.69 -4.37 18.90
CA GLU A 70 1.63 -3.58 19.51
C GLU A 70 0.39 -3.47 18.62
N ALA A 71 0.58 -3.20 17.33
CA ALA A 71 -0.50 -3.14 16.34
C ALA A 71 -1.25 -4.47 16.22
N GLN A 72 -0.54 -5.62 16.22
CA GLN A 72 -1.15 -6.93 16.20
C GLN A 72 -2.05 -7.17 17.42
N ASN A 73 -1.61 -6.75 18.60
CA ASN A 73 -2.39 -6.89 19.85
C ASN A 73 -3.65 -6.01 19.86
N ARG A 74 -3.59 -4.84 19.20
CA ARG A 74 -4.71 -3.88 19.08
C ARG A 74 -5.70 -4.21 17.96
N LEU A 75 -5.28 -4.94 16.94
CA LEU A 75 -6.04 -5.15 15.69
C LEU A 75 -7.46 -5.68 15.94
N GLY A 76 -7.65 -6.53 16.96
CA GLY A 76 -8.96 -7.08 17.33
C GLY A 76 -9.94 -6.03 17.85
N GLN A 77 -9.45 -4.89 18.36
CA GLN A 77 -10.25 -3.80 18.93
C GLN A 77 -10.57 -2.69 17.92
N VAL A 78 -9.90 -2.67 16.76
CA VAL A 78 -10.13 -1.65 15.75
C VAL A 78 -11.46 -1.90 15.04
N VAL A 79 -12.30 -0.88 15.05
CA VAL A 79 -13.60 -0.88 14.37
C VAL A 79 -13.54 -0.08 13.08
N ILE A 80 -14.39 -0.46 12.15
CA ILE A 80 -14.64 0.29 10.91
C ILE A 80 -16.15 0.52 10.81
N ASP A 81 -16.54 1.75 10.56
CA ASP A 81 -17.93 2.12 10.41
C ASP A 81 -18.58 1.48 9.18
N ASP A 82 -19.88 1.20 9.27
CA ASP A 82 -20.62 0.56 8.17
C ASP A 82 -20.71 1.45 6.93
N ASP A 83 -20.84 2.78 7.10
CA ASP A 83 -20.82 3.72 5.97
C ASP A 83 -19.49 3.62 5.20
N LEU A 84 -18.37 3.61 5.93
CA LEU A 84 -17.05 3.49 5.34
C LEU A 84 -16.87 2.15 4.59
N ARG A 85 -17.45 1.06 5.14
CA ARG A 85 -17.45 -0.25 4.47
C ARG A 85 -18.27 -0.25 3.18
N ILE A 86 -19.44 0.41 3.19
CA ILE A 86 -20.27 0.56 1.98
C ILE A 86 -19.53 1.36 0.91
N ARG A 87 -18.86 2.45 1.28
CA ARG A 87 -18.06 3.26 0.35
C ARG A 87 -16.86 2.51 -0.21
N ILE A 88 -16.18 1.67 0.59
CA ILE A 88 -15.13 0.76 0.08
C ILE A 88 -15.70 -0.18 -0.98
N SER A 89 -16.86 -0.79 -0.71
CA SER A 89 -17.53 -1.67 -1.68
C SER A 89 -17.98 -0.93 -2.92
N ALA A 90 -18.42 0.33 -2.80
CA ALA A 90 -18.74 1.18 -3.95
C ALA A 90 -17.51 1.43 -4.85
N VAL A 91 -16.32 1.65 -4.27
CA VAL A 91 -15.06 1.76 -5.03
C VAL A 91 -14.77 0.46 -5.78
N CYS A 92 -14.90 -0.69 -5.12
CA CYS A 92 -14.68 -1.99 -5.76
C CYS A 92 -15.67 -2.24 -6.92
N GLY A 93 -16.94 -1.85 -6.73
CA GLY A 93 -17.98 -1.98 -7.77
C GLY A 93 -17.74 -1.06 -8.98
N GLU A 94 -17.38 0.22 -8.75
CA GLU A 94 -17.06 1.17 -9.82
C GLU A 94 -15.81 0.76 -10.63
N LEU A 95 -14.87 0.06 -9.98
CA LEU A 95 -13.65 -0.46 -10.61
C LEU A 95 -13.86 -1.81 -11.33
N ASP A 96 -15.05 -2.40 -11.26
CA ASP A 96 -15.36 -3.73 -11.78
C ASP A 96 -14.40 -4.82 -11.27
N VAL A 97 -14.11 -4.78 -9.95
CA VAL A 97 -13.25 -5.78 -9.31
C VAL A 97 -13.99 -7.09 -9.15
N ASP A 98 -13.46 -8.17 -9.71
CA ASP A 98 -14.07 -9.50 -9.62
C ASP A 98 -14.12 -10.02 -8.17
N GLY A 99 -15.32 -10.40 -7.71
CA GLY A 99 -15.55 -11.01 -6.40
C GLY A 99 -15.40 -10.04 -5.23
N LEU A 100 -15.37 -10.57 -4.00
CA LEU A 100 -15.33 -9.78 -2.77
C LEU A 100 -13.94 -9.69 -2.14
N ARG A 101 -12.91 -10.17 -2.82
CA ARG A 101 -11.55 -10.16 -2.25
C ARG A 101 -10.98 -8.74 -2.13
N GLY A 102 -11.30 -7.86 -3.08
CA GLY A 102 -10.94 -6.44 -3.02
C GLY A 102 -11.49 -5.78 -1.76
N ASP A 103 -12.78 -5.97 -1.50
CA ASP A 103 -13.46 -5.47 -0.30
C ASP A 103 -12.81 -5.98 0.98
N ILE A 104 -12.65 -7.30 1.09
CA ILE A 104 -12.08 -7.94 2.28
C ILE A 104 -10.67 -7.44 2.57
N VAL A 105 -9.83 -7.35 1.54
CA VAL A 105 -8.43 -6.95 1.72
C VAL A 105 -8.32 -5.48 2.07
N THR A 106 -9.08 -4.60 1.42
CA THR A 106 -9.07 -3.16 1.71
C THR A 106 -9.54 -2.90 3.15
N ASN A 107 -10.64 -3.52 3.58
CA ASN A 107 -11.10 -3.42 4.97
C ASN A 107 -10.03 -3.89 5.98
N ARG A 108 -9.37 -5.03 5.71
CA ARG A 108 -8.31 -5.56 6.59
C ARG A 108 -7.08 -4.65 6.62
N ALA A 109 -6.67 -4.13 5.48
CA ALA A 109 -5.51 -3.25 5.37
C ALA A 109 -5.75 -1.91 6.10
N ALA A 110 -6.92 -1.29 5.93
CA ALA A 110 -7.28 -0.06 6.63
C ALA A 110 -7.31 -0.25 8.16
N ARG A 111 -7.90 -1.36 8.64
CA ARG A 111 -7.87 -1.70 10.08
C ARG A 111 -6.45 -1.93 10.59
N ALA A 112 -5.62 -2.60 9.81
CA ALA A 112 -4.22 -2.85 10.20
C ALA A 112 -3.42 -1.55 10.27
N LEU A 113 -3.66 -0.60 9.35
CA LEU A 113 -3.04 0.72 9.37
C LEU A 113 -3.48 1.53 10.59
N ALA A 114 -4.77 1.59 10.89
CA ALA A 114 -5.29 2.26 12.09
C ALA A 114 -4.68 1.67 13.38
N ALA A 115 -4.58 0.33 13.47
CA ALA A 115 -3.92 -0.33 14.59
C ALA A 115 -2.43 0.05 14.72
N PHE A 116 -1.71 0.10 13.60
CA PHE A 116 -0.30 0.49 13.54
C PHE A 116 -0.08 1.94 13.96
N GLU A 117 -1.03 2.81 13.67
CA GLU A 117 -1.05 4.22 14.10
C GLU A 117 -1.74 4.42 15.46
N ARG A 118 -1.94 3.34 16.22
CA ARG A 118 -2.50 3.34 17.59
C ARG A 118 -3.90 3.91 17.70
N ARG A 119 -4.70 3.88 16.61
CA ARG A 119 -6.09 4.29 16.61
C ARG A 119 -7.03 3.09 16.77
N GLN A 120 -8.21 3.34 17.31
CA GLN A 120 -9.27 2.34 17.50
C GLN A 120 -10.32 2.38 16.38
N GLU A 121 -10.32 3.42 15.58
CA GLU A 121 -11.28 3.62 14.50
C GLU A 121 -10.56 3.85 13.18
N VAL A 122 -11.08 3.26 12.12
CA VAL A 122 -10.60 3.47 10.75
C VAL A 122 -11.17 4.78 10.22
N THR A 123 -10.31 5.57 9.58
CA THR A 123 -10.68 6.82 8.93
C THR A 123 -10.68 6.67 7.40
N GLU A 124 -11.25 7.64 6.70
CA GLU A 124 -11.16 7.71 5.23
C GLU A 124 -9.72 7.80 4.74
N ASP A 125 -8.83 8.46 5.50
CA ASP A 125 -7.41 8.57 5.16
C ASP A 125 -6.70 7.22 5.22
N ASP A 126 -7.09 6.33 6.13
CA ASP A 126 -6.57 4.97 6.16
C ASP A 126 -6.92 4.22 4.89
N VAL A 127 -8.17 4.34 4.45
CA VAL A 127 -8.62 3.72 3.20
C VAL A 127 -7.86 4.31 2.01
N ALA A 128 -7.74 5.64 1.96
CA ALA A 128 -7.02 6.35 0.90
C ALA A 128 -5.57 5.84 0.74
N ARG A 129 -4.86 5.63 1.86
CA ARG A 129 -3.46 5.17 1.89
C ARG A 129 -3.27 3.73 1.45
N VAL A 130 -4.28 2.86 1.60
CA VAL A 130 -4.14 1.43 1.30
C VAL A 130 -4.86 0.98 0.03
N VAL A 131 -5.87 1.71 -0.43
CA VAL A 131 -6.78 1.28 -1.49
C VAL A 131 -6.07 0.96 -2.80
N ALA A 132 -5.11 1.80 -3.21
CA ALA A 132 -4.34 1.57 -4.43
C ALA A 132 -3.49 0.28 -4.34
N CYS A 133 -2.85 0.03 -3.19
CA CYS A 133 -2.09 -1.20 -2.97
C CYS A 133 -2.95 -2.45 -2.95
N CYS A 134 -4.21 -2.33 -2.51
CA CYS A 134 -5.16 -3.44 -2.41
C CYS A 134 -5.83 -3.78 -3.76
N LEU A 135 -6.06 -2.78 -4.63
CA LEU A 135 -6.94 -2.95 -5.79
C LEU A 135 -6.22 -2.90 -7.14
N ARG A 136 -5.08 -2.17 -7.28
CA ARG A 136 -4.41 -1.95 -8.57
C ARG A 136 -4.14 -3.21 -9.37
N HIS A 137 -3.74 -4.30 -8.72
CA HIS A 137 -3.39 -5.57 -9.36
C HIS A 137 -4.59 -6.47 -9.67
N ARG A 138 -5.80 -6.03 -9.27
CA ARG A 138 -7.08 -6.73 -9.51
C ARG A 138 -7.84 -6.15 -10.67
N LEU A 139 -7.42 -4.98 -11.17
CA LEU A 139 -8.07 -4.36 -12.32
C LEU A 139 -7.75 -5.13 -13.58
N ARG A 140 -8.76 -5.25 -14.44
CA ARG A 140 -8.55 -5.75 -15.79
C ARG A 140 -7.73 -4.72 -16.56
N LYS A 141 -6.58 -5.15 -17.09
CA LYS A 141 -5.76 -4.30 -17.96
C LYS A 141 -6.47 -4.14 -19.29
N ASP A 142 -6.82 -2.92 -19.66
CA ASP A 142 -7.18 -2.59 -21.01
C ASP A 142 -5.89 -2.24 -21.78
N PRO A 143 -5.52 -2.98 -22.83
CA PRO A 143 -4.31 -2.71 -23.60
C PRO A 143 -4.30 -1.32 -24.27
N LEU A 144 -5.45 -0.67 -24.37
CA LEU A 144 -5.63 0.64 -24.98
C LEU A 144 -5.64 1.79 -23.95
N GLU A 145 -5.72 1.48 -22.67
CA GLU A 145 -5.73 2.48 -21.61
C GLU A 145 -4.30 2.88 -21.23
N GLN A 146 -3.99 4.18 -21.38
CA GLN A 146 -2.67 4.76 -21.03
C GLN A 146 -2.55 5.11 -19.53
N ILE A 147 -3.63 4.96 -18.76
CA ILE A 147 -3.68 5.34 -17.35
C ILE A 147 -3.14 4.19 -16.50
N ASP A 148 -2.22 4.50 -15.56
CA ASP A 148 -1.74 3.53 -14.57
C ASP A 148 -2.92 3.00 -13.73
N SER A 149 -2.93 1.68 -13.49
CA SER A 149 -4.00 1.05 -12.70
C SER A 149 -4.14 1.64 -11.29
N GLY A 150 -3.03 2.13 -10.71
CA GLY A 150 -3.05 2.82 -9.41
C GLY A 150 -3.75 4.17 -9.48
N ASP A 151 -3.49 4.95 -10.51
CA ASP A 151 -4.13 6.27 -10.72
C ASP A 151 -5.63 6.12 -10.98
N ARG A 152 -6.03 5.07 -11.71
CA ARG A 152 -7.45 4.73 -11.89
C ARG A 152 -8.15 4.45 -10.55
N VAL A 153 -7.49 3.69 -9.66
CA VAL A 153 -8.03 3.44 -8.32
C VAL A 153 -8.19 4.72 -7.52
N VAL A 154 -7.16 5.58 -7.51
CA VAL A 154 -7.20 6.88 -6.80
C VAL A 154 -8.32 7.76 -7.33
N LYS A 155 -8.48 7.86 -8.65
CA LYS A 155 -9.54 8.65 -9.27
C LYS A 155 -10.94 8.19 -8.85
N VAL A 156 -11.20 6.89 -8.89
CA VAL A 156 -12.49 6.33 -8.45
C VAL A 156 -12.69 6.51 -6.95
N PHE A 157 -11.64 6.33 -6.15
CA PHE A 157 -11.69 6.60 -4.72
C PHE A 157 -12.08 8.06 -4.45
N CYS A 158 -11.42 9.05 -5.06
CA CYS A 158 -11.75 10.46 -4.90
C CYS A 158 -13.21 10.75 -5.27
N LYS A 159 -13.71 10.16 -6.36
CA LYS A 159 -15.11 10.30 -6.78
C LYS A 159 -16.09 9.79 -5.73
N VAL A 160 -15.86 8.56 -5.20
CA VAL A 160 -16.77 7.93 -4.22
C VAL A 160 -16.70 8.59 -2.85
N PHE A 161 -15.54 9.15 -2.50
CA PHE A 161 -15.29 9.79 -1.21
C PHE A 161 -15.43 11.31 -1.25
N ASP A 162 -16.01 11.89 -2.32
CA ASP A 162 -16.21 13.32 -2.51
C ASP A 162 -14.95 14.16 -2.24
N ARG A 163 -13.80 13.62 -2.59
CA ARG A 163 -12.50 14.30 -2.45
C ARG A 163 -12.10 14.98 -3.75
N PRO A 164 -11.27 16.04 -3.68
CA PRO A 164 -10.71 16.67 -4.87
C PRO A 164 -10.07 15.61 -5.77
N GLU A 165 -10.35 15.69 -7.07
CA GLU A 165 -9.71 14.79 -8.04
C GLU A 165 -8.19 14.98 -7.98
N SER A 166 -7.49 13.94 -7.56
CA SER A 166 -6.06 13.82 -7.78
C SER A 166 -5.85 12.91 -8.98
N THR A 167 -5.25 13.44 -10.02
CA THR A 167 -4.89 12.69 -11.23
C THR A 167 -3.52 12.02 -11.08
N ASP A 168 -2.76 12.41 -10.07
CA ASP A 168 -1.45 11.86 -9.76
C ASP A 168 -1.46 11.21 -8.38
N ARG A 169 -1.27 9.90 -8.37
CA ARG A 169 -1.15 9.11 -7.15
C ARG A 169 -0.07 9.65 -6.20
N ARG A 170 1.01 10.23 -6.73
CA ARG A 170 2.11 10.78 -5.91
C ARG A 170 1.68 12.02 -5.17
N GLU A 171 0.95 12.92 -5.81
CA GLU A 171 0.40 14.11 -5.15
C GLU A 171 -0.60 13.70 -4.08
N PHE A 172 -1.41 12.68 -4.35
CA PHE A 172 -2.36 12.13 -3.40
C PHE A 172 -1.66 11.47 -2.19
N GLU A 173 -0.62 10.66 -2.41
CA GLU A 173 0.18 10.04 -1.34
C GLU A 173 0.94 11.09 -0.52
N LEU A 174 1.46 12.14 -1.15
CA LEU A 174 2.12 13.26 -0.46
C LEU A 174 1.15 14.09 0.38
N ALA A 175 -0.05 14.35 -0.12
CA ALA A 175 -1.10 15.07 0.61
C ALA A 175 -1.59 14.30 1.85
N LEU A 176 -1.52 12.97 1.83
CA LEU A 176 -1.87 12.12 2.98
C LEU A 176 -0.73 11.97 4.00
N ALA A 177 0.51 12.30 3.62
CA ALA A 177 1.69 12.21 4.47
C ALA A 177 2.01 13.53 5.21
N ALA A 178 1.36 14.65 4.82
CA ALA A 178 1.48 15.97 5.43
C ALA A 178 0.54 16.15 6.61
#